data_76c079150cec69c27ca50647ab04346c
#
_entry.id   76c079150cec69c27ca50647ab04346c
#
_cell.length_a   1.000
_cell.length_b   1.000
_cell.length_c   1.000
_cell.angle_alpha   90.00
_cell.angle_beta   90.00
_cell.angle_gamma   90.00
#
_symmetry.space_group_name_H-M   'P 1'
#
loop_
_entity.id
_entity.type
_entity.pdbx_description
1 polymer ?
#
loop_
_entity_poly.entity_id
_entity_poly.type
_entity_poly.pdbx_seq_one_letter_code
_entity_poly.pdbx_strand_id
1 'polypeptide(L)'
;MKKRTVKHVLFGTVQYGLMLFYAVFLVLPVFFSFMSSIRPSEEIFKYASPFSLSTFIPRQISLESFRSLFVDYEFMKPLVNTVVVCAVTVVLGLALNALAGFAFAKFRFRGKHVLFLMVILTMMIPFEAIAIPLYSLCHQLNMLNTKSALILPAVANGTYIFLFKNAFEEIPDSLAESARIDGASWLCLRKSIFH
;
A
#
# COMPACT_ATOMS: atom_id res chain seq x y z
N MET A 1 34.44 31.60 -19.58
CA MET A 1 33.08 31.03 -19.61
C MET A 1 33.00 29.57 -20.05
N LYS A 2 33.78 29.09 -21.03
CA LYS A 2 33.73 27.68 -21.56
C LYS A 2 33.98 26.55 -20.53
N LYS A 3 34.86 26.73 -19.53
CA LYS A 3 35.20 25.65 -18.55
C LYS A 3 34.06 25.30 -17.56
N ARG A 4 33.17 26.25 -17.26
CA ARG A 4 32.00 25.97 -16.37
C ARG A 4 30.95 25.13 -17.07
N THR A 5 30.70 25.35 -18.35
CA THR A 5 29.73 24.61 -19.17
C THR A 5 30.13 23.14 -19.32
N VAL A 6 31.41 22.85 -19.56
CA VAL A 6 31.92 21.47 -19.72
C VAL A 6 31.77 20.68 -18.40
N LYS A 7 32.06 21.28 -17.24
CA LYS A 7 31.87 20.63 -15.94
C LYS A 7 30.40 20.29 -15.66
N HIS A 8 29.48 21.19 -15.99
CA HIS A 8 28.03 20.93 -15.80
C HIS A 8 27.53 19.85 -16.74
N VAL A 9 27.98 19.83 -18.00
CA VAL A 9 27.63 18.77 -18.95
C VAL A 9 28.18 17.43 -18.49
N LEU A 10 29.46 17.37 -18.09
CA LEU A 10 30.08 16.13 -17.60
C LEU A 10 29.37 15.60 -16.34
N PHE A 11 29.08 16.49 -15.38
CA PHE A 11 28.36 16.13 -14.16
C PHE A 11 26.95 15.61 -14.49
N GLY A 12 26.22 16.27 -15.39
CA GLY A 12 24.91 15.82 -15.85
C GLY A 12 24.98 14.43 -16.53
N THR A 13 25.97 14.23 -17.40
CA THR A 13 26.15 12.93 -18.07
C THR A 13 26.42 11.79 -17.07
N VAL A 14 27.29 12.03 -16.08
CA VAL A 14 27.55 11.04 -15.02
C VAL A 14 26.27 10.77 -14.18
N GLN A 15 25.55 11.82 -13.83
CA GLN A 15 24.29 11.69 -13.06
C GLN A 15 23.25 10.87 -13.83
N TYR A 16 23.01 11.16 -15.12
CA TYR A 16 22.09 10.39 -15.95
C TYR A 16 22.58 8.96 -16.17
N GLY A 17 23.90 8.75 -16.31
CA GLY A 17 24.49 7.41 -16.40
C GLY A 17 24.23 6.57 -15.14
N LEU A 18 24.43 7.17 -13.96
CA LEU A 18 24.12 6.51 -12.69
C LEU A 18 22.61 6.23 -12.55
N MET A 19 21.76 7.18 -12.88
CA MET A 19 20.31 6.98 -12.85
C MET A 19 19.87 5.83 -13.77
N LEU A 20 20.41 5.78 -14.99
CA LEU A 20 20.13 4.69 -15.94
C LEU A 20 20.61 3.35 -15.40
N PHE A 21 21.82 3.32 -14.83
CA PHE A 21 22.36 2.10 -14.21
C PHE A 21 21.45 1.59 -13.09
N TYR A 22 21.04 2.46 -12.17
CA TYR A 22 20.10 2.09 -11.11
C TYR A 22 18.75 1.65 -11.66
N ALA A 23 18.21 2.34 -12.66
CA ALA A 23 16.95 1.96 -13.28
C ALA A 23 17.02 0.55 -13.88
N VAL A 24 18.07 0.26 -14.65
CA VAL A 24 18.29 -1.08 -15.23
C VAL A 24 18.46 -2.11 -14.12
N PHE A 25 19.26 -1.82 -13.09
CA PHE A 25 19.50 -2.74 -11.97
C PHE A 25 18.21 -3.09 -11.22
N LEU A 26 17.30 -2.10 -11.00
CA LEU A 26 16.02 -2.31 -10.35
C LEU A 26 15.01 -3.06 -11.22
N VAL A 27 15.02 -2.81 -12.54
CA VAL A 27 14.08 -3.43 -13.48
C VAL A 27 14.50 -4.86 -13.84
N LEU A 28 15.81 -5.15 -13.83
CA LEU A 28 16.35 -6.43 -14.26
C LEU A 28 15.76 -7.66 -13.54
N PRO A 29 15.61 -7.70 -12.19
CA PRO A 29 14.97 -8.83 -11.51
C PRO A 29 13.49 -9.01 -11.90
N VAL A 30 12.77 -7.92 -12.10
CA VAL A 30 11.36 -7.94 -12.52
C VAL A 30 11.26 -8.47 -13.94
N PHE A 31 12.11 -7.97 -14.84
CA PHE A 31 12.19 -8.44 -16.21
C PHE A 31 12.55 -9.95 -16.29
N PHE A 32 13.53 -10.37 -15.49
CA PHE A 32 13.91 -11.78 -15.40
C PHE A 32 12.76 -12.66 -14.90
N SER A 33 12.06 -12.23 -13.86
CA SER A 33 10.90 -12.94 -13.32
C SER A 33 9.78 -13.06 -14.36
N PHE A 34 9.48 -11.96 -15.07
CA PHE A 34 8.50 -11.98 -16.15
C PHE A 34 8.89 -12.93 -17.28
N MET A 35 10.12 -12.87 -17.76
CA MET A 35 10.62 -13.78 -18.81
C MET A 35 10.67 -15.24 -18.35
N SER A 36 10.93 -15.48 -17.06
CA SER A 36 10.91 -16.83 -16.48
C SER A 36 9.51 -17.40 -16.35
N SER A 37 8.50 -16.57 -16.13
CA SER A 37 7.10 -17.01 -15.99
C SER A 37 6.52 -17.58 -17.29
N ILE A 38 7.04 -17.17 -18.45
CA ILE A 38 6.57 -17.59 -19.78
C ILE A 38 7.48 -18.63 -20.44
N ARG A 39 8.33 -19.31 -19.67
CA ARG A 39 9.20 -20.39 -20.18
C ARG A 39 8.88 -21.74 -19.52
N PRO A 40 9.22 -22.88 -20.17
CA PRO A 40 9.14 -24.19 -19.55
C PRO A 40 10.02 -24.26 -18.29
N SER A 41 9.52 -24.92 -17.23
CA SER A 41 10.22 -25.02 -15.93
C SER A 41 11.62 -25.61 -16.06
N GLU A 42 11.83 -26.54 -16.99
CA GLU A 42 13.12 -27.15 -17.27
C GLU A 42 14.17 -26.16 -17.79
N GLU A 43 13.74 -25.14 -18.55
CA GLU A 43 14.64 -24.13 -19.10
C GLU A 43 15.13 -23.13 -18.05
N ILE A 44 14.38 -22.91 -16.98
CA ILE A 44 14.76 -21.96 -15.92
C ILE A 44 16.10 -22.36 -15.30
N PHE A 45 16.24 -23.63 -14.95
CA PHE A 45 17.45 -24.15 -14.31
C PHE A 45 18.57 -24.46 -15.31
N LYS A 46 18.21 -24.91 -16.51
CA LYS A 46 19.19 -25.28 -17.55
C LYS A 46 20.04 -24.11 -18.02
N TYR A 47 19.49 -22.92 -18.08
CA TYR A 47 20.16 -21.70 -18.55
C TYR A 47 20.53 -20.72 -17.42
N ALA A 48 20.40 -21.14 -16.16
CA ALA A 48 20.86 -20.36 -15.03
C ALA A 48 22.41 -20.32 -14.91
N SER A 49 23.09 -21.36 -15.40
CA SER A 49 24.53 -21.44 -15.38
C SER A 49 25.04 -22.29 -16.58
N PRO A 50 26.02 -21.80 -17.42
CA PRO A 50 26.57 -20.42 -17.37
C PRO A 50 25.63 -19.34 -17.89
N PHE A 51 25.81 -18.12 -17.43
CA PHE A 51 25.02 -16.98 -17.89
C PHE A 51 25.16 -16.78 -19.41
N SER A 52 24.02 -16.71 -20.10
CA SER A 52 23.93 -16.49 -21.53
C SER A 52 22.74 -15.61 -21.87
N LEU A 53 22.62 -15.16 -23.12
CA LEU A 53 21.41 -14.40 -23.56
C LEU A 53 20.12 -15.20 -23.36
N SER A 54 20.18 -16.53 -23.44
CA SER A 54 19.06 -17.42 -23.16
C SER A 54 18.67 -17.48 -21.66
N THR A 55 19.48 -16.95 -20.76
CA THR A 55 19.10 -16.74 -19.36
C THR A 55 18.00 -15.68 -19.23
N PHE A 56 18.06 -14.63 -20.05
CA PHE A 56 17.10 -13.51 -19.99
C PHE A 56 15.94 -13.67 -20.98
N ILE A 57 16.18 -14.25 -22.15
CA ILE A 57 15.17 -14.39 -23.20
C ILE A 57 14.82 -15.87 -23.35
N PRO A 58 13.54 -16.28 -23.18
CA PRO A 58 13.13 -17.68 -23.34
C PRO A 58 13.33 -18.12 -24.80
N ARG A 59 13.81 -19.33 -25.02
CA ARG A 59 13.88 -19.94 -26.34
C ARG A 59 12.54 -20.49 -26.78
N GLN A 60 11.76 -20.98 -25.84
CA GLN A 60 10.41 -21.48 -26.05
C GLN A 60 9.46 -20.74 -25.12
N ILE A 61 8.31 -20.34 -25.66
CA ILE A 61 7.24 -19.71 -24.85
C ILE A 61 6.31 -20.84 -24.41
N SER A 62 6.10 -20.93 -23.10
CA SER A 62 5.17 -21.88 -22.48
C SER A 62 4.35 -21.17 -21.41
N LEU A 63 3.06 -21.44 -21.38
CA LEU A 63 2.13 -21.01 -20.32
C LEU A 63 1.85 -22.13 -19.32
N GLU A 64 2.63 -23.20 -19.35
CA GLU A 64 2.48 -24.35 -18.47
C GLU A 64 2.56 -23.96 -16.98
N SER A 65 3.50 -23.08 -16.63
CA SER A 65 3.63 -22.56 -15.27
C SER A 65 2.36 -21.85 -14.78
N PHE A 66 1.68 -21.10 -15.66
CA PHE A 66 0.39 -20.48 -15.32
C PHE A 66 -0.71 -21.51 -15.18
N ARG A 67 -0.76 -22.53 -16.08
CA ARG A 67 -1.73 -23.60 -16.00
C ARG A 67 -1.57 -24.39 -14.69
N SER A 68 -0.38 -24.81 -14.35
CA SER A 68 -0.10 -25.55 -13.12
C SER A 68 -0.44 -24.72 -11.89
N LEU A 69 -0.15 -23.41 -11.89
CA LEU A 69 -0.49 -22.50 -10.80
C LEU A 69 -2.00 -22.51 -10.49
N PHE A 70 -2.85 -22.49 -11.52
CA PHE A 70 -4.30 -22.43 -11.33
C PHE A 70 -4.95 -23.81 -11.17
N VAL A 71 -4.41 -24.84 -11.81
CA VAL A 71 -5.00 -26.18 -11.80
C VAL A 71 -4.42 -27.04 -10.69
N ASP A 72 -3.07 -27.15 -10.62
CA ASP A 72 -2.41 -28.08 -9.71
C ASP A 72 -2.25 -27.49 -8.30
N TYR A 73 -1.97 -26.18 -8.20
CA TYR A 73 -1.80 -25.49 -6.91
C TYR A 73 -3.04 -24.76 -6.42
N GLU A 74 -4.16 -24.84 -7.14
CA GLU A 74 -5.43 -24.20 -6.77
C GLU A 74 -5.30 -22.72 -6.33
N PHE A 75 -4.39 -21.98 -6.96
CA PHE A 75 -4.03 -20.62 -6.57
C PHE A 75 -5.22 -19.63 -6.55
N MET A 76 -6.32 -19.97 -7.17
CA MET A 76 -7.54 -19.17 -7.14
C MET A 76 -8.07 -18.97 -5.71
N LYS A 77 -7.95 -19.97 -4.84
CA LYS A 77 -8.43 -19.89 -3.44
C LYS A 77 -7.69 -18.81 -2.64
N PRO A 78 -6.33 -18.83 -2.54
CA PRO A 78 -5.59 -17.77 -1.86
C PRO A 78 -5.75 -16.41 -2.54
N LEU A 79 -5.88 -16.34 -3.86
CA LEU A 79 -6.10 -15.10 -4.59
C LEU A 79 -7.43 -14.44 -4.17
N VAL A 80 -8.53 -15.20 -4.21
CA VAL A 80 -9.84 -14.70 -3.78
C VAL A 80 -9.82 -14.31 -2.30
N ASN A 81 -9.16 -15.10 -1.44
CA ASN A 81 -9.02 -14.75 -0.02
C ASN A 81 -8.31 -13.40 0.16
N THR A 82 -7.22 -13.18 -0.57
CA THR A 82 -6.47 -11.91 -0.52
C THR A 82 -7.34 -10.75 -1.01
N VAL A 83 -8.04 -10.91 -2.15
CA VAL A 83 -8.92 -9.87 -2.68
C VAL A 83 -10.02 -9.52 -1.67
N VAL A 84 -10.67 -10.52 -1.06
CA VAL A 84 -11.73 -10.30 -0.06
C VAL A 84 -11.17 -9.58 1.17
N VAL A 85 -10.04 -10.04 1.72
CA VAL A 85 -9.42 -9.42 2.90
C VAL A 85 -9.04 -7.97 2.58
N CYS A 86 -8.37 -7.72 1.46
CA CYS A 86 -7.99 -6.38 1.05
C CYS A 86 -9.20 -5.47 0.83
N ALA A 87 -10.21 -5.92 0.09
CA ALA A 87 -11.40 -5.14 -0.20
C ALA A 87 -12.14 -4.75 1.10
N VAL A 88 -12.37 -5.70 1.99
CA VAL A 88 -13.05 -5.43 3.27
C VAL A 88 -12.21 -4.51 4.16
N THR A 89 -10.90 -4.75 4.26
CA THR A 89 -10.00 -3.88 5.05
C THR A 89 -9.98 -2.46 4.52
N VAL A 90 -9.90 -2.28 3.20
CA VAL A 90 -9.89 -0.94 2.58
C VAL A 90 -11.21 -0.22 2.81
N VAL A 91 -12.35 -0.86 2.54
CA VAL A 91 -13.66 -0.24 2.71
C VAL A 91 -13.92 0.16 4.17
N LEU A 92 -13.70 -0.78 5.10
CA LEU A 92 -13.88 -0.50 6.53
C LEU A 92 -12.85 0.51 7.03
N GLY A 93 -11.60 0.39 6.60
CA GLY A 93 -10.51 1.30 6.96
C GLY A 93 -10.78 2.72 6.50
N LEU A 94 -11.16 2.92 5.23
CA LEU A 94 -11.55 4.24 4.72
C LEU A 94 -12.71 4.83 5.53
N ALA A 95 -13.76 4.06 5.76
CA ALA A 95 -14.92 4.53 6.51
C ALA A 95 -14.55 4.94 7.95
N LEU A 96 -13.87 4.08 8.70
CA LEU A 96 -13.52 4.33 10.09
C LEU A 96 -12.48 5.44 10.26
N ASN A 97 -11.41 5.41 9.48
CA ASN A 97 -10.35 6.41 9.60
C ASN A 97 -10.82 7.78 9.12
N ALA A 98 -11.66 7.86 8.07
CA ALA A 98 -12.25 9.11 7.62
C ALA A 98 -13.22 9.69 8.66
N LEU A 99 -14.09 8.86 9.26
CA LEU A 99 -14.99 9.30 10.32
C LEU A 99 -14.24 9.81 11.55
N ALA A 100 -13.20 9.09 11.98
CA ALA A 100 -12.36 9.51 13.09
C ALA A 100 -11.60 10.81 12.75
N GLY A 101 -10.98 10.89 11.57
CA GLY A 101 -10.29 12.09 11.10
C GLY A 101 -11.22 13.30 11.03
N PHE A 102 -12.44 13.13 10.50
CA PHE A 102 -13.47 14.18 10.47
C PHE A 102 -13.87 14.63 11.88
N ALA A 103 -14.07 13.69 12.79
CA ALA A 103 -14.41 14.02 14.19
C ALA A 103 -13.28 14.82 14.86
N PHE A 104 -12.01 14.42 14.65
CA PHE A 104 -10.85 15.16 15.15
C PHE A 104 -10.65 16.50 14.45
N ALA A 105 -11.04 16.68 13.20
CA ALA A 105 -10.93 17.96 12.50
C ALA A 105 -12.02 18.95 12.95
N LYS A 106 -13.29 18.54 12.85
CA LYS A 106 -14.45 19.44 12.89
C LYS A 106 -15.20 19.50 14.21
N PHE A 107 -15.12 18.48 15.06
CA PHE A 107 -15.84 18.49 16.32
C PHE A 107 -15.00 19.05 17.47
N ARG A 108 -15.68 19.69 18.43
CA ARG A 108 -15.12 20.15 19.70
C ARG A 108 -15.69 19.27 20.81
N PHE A 109 -14.81 18.45 21.42
CA PHE A 109 -15.18 17.58 22.54
C PHE A 109 -14.08 17.54 23.59
N ARG A 110 -14.46 17.21 24.84
CA ARG A 110 -13.52 17.12 25.96
C ARG A 110 -12.56 15.94 25.74
N GLY A 111 -11.27 16.17 25.97
CA GLY A 111 -10.25 15.14 25.79
C GLY A 111 -9.75 14.95 24.34
N LYS A 112 -10.22 15.73 23.34
CA LYS A 112 -9.81 15.66 21.93
C LYS A 112 -8.28 15.59 21.78
N HIS A 113 -7.54 16.48 22.44
CA HIS A 113 -6.08 16.52 22.36
C HIS A 113 -5.40 15.27 22.90
N VAL A 114 -5.90 14.73 24.03
CA VAL A 114 -5.34 13.50 24.64
C VAL A 114 -5.59 12.30 23.73
N LEU A 115 -6.82 12.15 23.23
CA LEU A 115 -7.15 11.05 22.31
C LEU A 115 -6.36 11.15 20.99
N PHE A 116 -6.20 12.36 20.45
CA PHE A 116 -5.42 12.54 19.24
C PHE A 116 -3.91 12.27 19.49
N LEU A 117 -3.39 12.66 20.65
CA LEU A 117 -2.03 12.30 21.04
C LEU A 117 -1.86 10.78 21.12
N MET A 118 -2.82 10.03 21.67
CA MET A 118 -2.79 8.57 21.64
C MET A 118 -2.74 8.03 20.22
N VAL A 119 -3.51 8.59 19.29
CA VAL A 119 -3.44 8.21 17.87
C VAL A 119 -2.03 8.43 17.31
N ILE A 120 -1.42 9.58 17.58
CA ILE A 120 -0.04 9.87 17.14
C ILE A 120 0.95 8.87 17.75
N LEU A 121 0.82 8.55 19.04
CA LEU A 121 1.70 7.59 19.71
C LEU A 121 1.62 6.19 19.07
N THR A 122 0.44 5.76 18.59
CA THR A 122 0.34 4.47 17.87
C THR A 122 1.16 4.44 16.59
N MET A 123 1.38 5.58 15.93
CA MET A 123 2.20 5.64 14.70
C MET A 123 3.70 5.48 14.98
N MET A 124 4.14 5.75 16.23
CA MET A 124 5.54 5.65 16.61
C MET A 124 5.94 4.21 16.99
N ILE A 125 4.97 3.35 17.25
CA ILE A 125 5.24 1.96 17.63
C ILE A 125 5.47 1.13 16.36
N PRO A 126 6.66 0.53 16.18
CA PRO A 126 6.92 -0.33 15.04
C PRO A 126 6.07 -1.61 15.13
N PHE A 127 5.59 -2.09 13.98
CA PHE A 127 4.73 -3.27 13.92
C PHE A 127 5.38 -4.50 14.54
N GLU A 128 6.69 -4.65 14.41
CA GLU A 128 7.48 -5.74 14.97
C GLU A 128 7.34 -5.84 16.49
N ALA A 129 7.22 -4.69 17.16
CA ALA A 129 7.05 -4.66 18.63
C ALA A 129 5.66 -5.13 19.09
N ILE A 130 4.64 -4.94 18.25
CA ILE A 130 3.25 -5.33 18.56
C ILE A 130 2.87 -6.70 18.00
N ALA A 131 3.67 -7.31 17.14
CA ALA A 131 3.34 -8.55 16.47
C ALA A 131 3.04 -9.70 17.43
N ILE A 132 3.88 -9.90 18.45
CA ILE A 132 3.69 -10.98 19.47
C ILE A 132 2.47 -10.70 20.36
N PRO A 133 2.30 -9.51 20.97
CA PRO A 133 1.08 -9.18 21.70
C PRO A 133 -0.19 -9.30 20.88
N LEU A 134 -0.15 -8.87 19.62
CA LEU A 134 -1.29 -8.96 18.70
C LEU A 134 -1.66 -10.41 18.41
N TYR A 135 -0.67 -11.28 18.15
CA TYR A 135 -0.91 -12.69 17.97
C TYR A 135 -1.57 -13.32 19.22
N SER A 136 -1.05 -12.99 20.42
CA SER A 136 -1.61 -13.47 21.69
C SER A 136 -3.06 -13.03 21.88
N LEU A 137 -3.37 -11.78 21.53
CA LEU A 137 -4.72 -11.24 21.57
C LEU A 137 -5.64 -11.97 20.59
N CYS A 138 -5.21 -12.16 19.35
CA CYS A 138 -5.97 -12.93 18.34
C CYS A 138 -6.21 -14.38 18.80
N HIS A 139 -5.23 -14.99 19.47
CA HIS A 139 -5.38 -16.32 20.05
C HIS A 139 -6.47 -16.34 21.14
N GLN A 140 -6.41 -15.42 22.10
CA GLN A 140 -7.38 -15.32 23.21
C GLN A 140 -8.81 -15.07 22.70
N LEU A 141 -8.95 -14.32 21.60
CA LEU A 141 -10.23 -14.03 20.96
C LEU A 141 -10.70 -15.11 20.00
N ASN A 142 -10.01 -16.26 19.90
CA ASN A 142 -10.28 -17.35 18.95
C ASN A 142 -10.36 -16.90 17.50
N MET A 143 -9.54 -15.92 17.13
CA MET A 143 -9.50 -15.36 15.77
C MET A 143 -8.43 -16.01 14.88
N LEU A 144 -7.55 -16.86 15.41
CA LEU A 144 -6.50 -17.50 14.61
C LEU A 144 -7.09 -18.28 13.43
N ASN A 145 -6.38 -18.25 12.30
CA ASN A 145 -6.79 -18.85 11.03
C ASN A 145 -8.11 -18.32 10.46
N THR A 146 -8.53 -17.12 10.86
CA THR A 146 -9.71 -16.45 10.31
C THR A 146 -9.32 -15.17 9.56
N LYS A 147 -10.17 -14.74 8.62
CA LYS A 147 -9.98 -13.47 7.90
C LYS A 147 -10.07 -12.27 8.84
N SER A 148 -10.84 -12.38 9.92
CA SER A 148 -10.98 -11.31 10.94
C SER A 148 -9.67 -11.00 11.65
N ALA A 149 -8.78 -11.97 11.85
CA ALA A 149 -7.45 -11.74 12.42
C ALA A 149 -6.57 -10.82 11.56
N LEU A 150 -6.80 -10.80 10.24
CA LEU A 150 -6.09 -9.93 9.31
C LEU A 150 -6.79 -8.57 9.14
N ILE A 151 -8.12 -8.56 9.13
CA ILE A 151 -8.92 -7.38 8.85
C ILE A 151 -8.98 -6.44 10.06
N LEU A 152 -9.40 -6.94 11.22
CA LEU A 152 -9.71 -6.08 12.37
C LEU A 152 -8.52 -5.24 12.87
N PRO A 153 -7.30 -5.80 13.02
CA PRO A 153 -6.16 -4.98 13.44
C PRO A 153 -5.74 -3.94 12.40
N ALA A 154 -6.01 -4.18 11.11
CA ALA A 154 -5.57 -3.31 10.02
C ALA A 154 -6.56 -2.19 9.68
N VAL A 155 -7.83 -2.30 10.12
CA VAL A 155 -8.89 -1.34 9.80
C VAL A 155 -8.66 0.03 10.43
N ALA A 156 -8.29 0.10 11.71
CA ALA A 156 -7.99 1.35 12.39
C ALA A 156 -6.48 1.63 12.32
N ASN A 157 -6.10 2.74 11.68
CA ASN A 157 -4.69 3.08 11.49
C ASN A 157 -4.46 4.57 11.80
N GLY A 158 -3.55 4.83 12.76
CA GLY A 158 -3.22 6.19 13.20
C GLY A 158 -2.78 7.12 12.08
N THR A 159 -1.98 6.61 11.13
CA THR A 159 -1.50 7.39 9.99
C THR A 159 -2.64 7.87 9.10
N TYR A 160 -3.61 6.99 8.81
CA TYR A 160 -4.76 7.38 7.99
C TYR A 160 -5.69 8.34 8.73
N ILE A 161 -5.92 8.13 10.05
CA ILE A 161 -6.68 9.08 10.87
C ILE A 161 -6.02 10.47 10.83
N PHE A 162 -4.69 10.53 10.99
CA PHE A 162 -3.93 11.78 10.94
C PHE A 162 -4.04 12.46 9.57
N LEU A 163 -3.89 11.71 8.48
CA LEU A 163 -4.00 12.26 7.11
C LEU A 163 -5.40 12.80 6.84
N PHE A 164 -6.44 12.04 7.18
CA PHE A 164 -7.83 12.51 7.04
C PHE A 164 -8.12 13.74 7.90
N LYS A 165 -7.61 13.76 9.14
CA LYS A 165 -7.77 14.94 10.00
C LYS A 165 -7.19 16.18 9.35
N ASN A 166 -5.94 16.11 8.86
CA ASN A 166 -5.29 17.25 8.23
C ASN A 166 -6.04 17.70 6.96
N ALA A 167 -6.43 16.75 6.10
CA ALA A 167 -7.21 17.05 4.90
C ALA A 167 -8.56 17.74 5.24
N PHE A 168 -9.25 17.30 6.28
CA PHE A 168 -10.49 17.95 6.70
C PHE A 168 -10.26 19.31 7.39
N GLU A 169 -9.13 19.55 8.03
CA GLU A 169 -8.79 20.85 8.61
C GLU A 169 -8.54 21.93 7.56
N GLU A 170 -8.01 21.55 6.38
CA GLU A 170 -7.79 22.46 5.25
C GLU A 170 -9.10 23.01 4.66
N ILE A 171 -10.22 22.35 4.89
CA ILE A 171 -11.54 22.80 4.40
C ILE A 171 -12.03 23.95 5.28
N PRO A 172 -12.25 25.17 4.71
CA PRO A 172 -12.75 26.31 5.47
C PRO A 172 -14.10 26.03 6.13
N ASP A 173 -14.25 26.44 7.39
CA ASP A 173 -15.51 26.26 8.14
C ASP A 173 -16.66 27.02 7.51
N SER A 174 -16.40 28.12 6.77
CA SER A 174 -17.41 28.88 6.04
C SER A 174 -18.17 28.05 5.00
N LEU A 175 -17.51 27.05 4.37
CA LEU A 175 -18.16 26.14 3.45
C LEU A 175 -19.13 25.18 4.18
N ALA A 176 -18.74 24.73 5.36
CA ALA A 176 -19.58 23.89 6.20
C ALA A 176 -20.80 24.69 6.76
N GLU A 177 -20.62 25.97 7.09
CA GLU A 177 -21.66 26.84 7.56
C GLU A 177 -22.67 27.19 6.46
N SER A 178 -22.23 27.53 5.25
CA SER A 178 -23.11 27.79 4.12
C SER A 178 -23.97 26.59 3.77
N ALA A 179 -23.37 25.39 3.70
CA ALA A 179 -24.11 24.17 3.42
C ALA A 179 -25.16 23.84 4.55
N ARG A 180 -24.85 24.19 5.79
CA ARG A 180 -25.85 24.06 6.90
C ARG A 180 -26.99 25.03 6.77
N ILE A 181 -26.76 26.26 6.32
CA ILE A 181 -27.81 27.25 6.03
C ILE A 181 -28.74 26.71 4.93
N ASP A 182 -28.17 26.02 3.93
CA ASP A 182 -28.88 25.35 2.84
C ASP A 182 -29.59 24.04 3.28
N GLY A 183 -29.61 23.73 4.59
CA GLY A 183 -30.30 22.57 5.15
C GLY A 183 -29.57 21.24 5.05
N ALA A 184 -28.27 21.23 4.71
CA ALA A 184 -27.49 20.01 4.64
C ALA A 184 -27.24 19.41 6.03
N SER A 185 -27.60 18.14 6.22
CA SER A 185 -27.21 17.36 7.39
C SER A 185 -25.72 17.06 7.40
N TRP A 186 -25.15 16.73 8.55
CA TRP A 186 -23.74 16.31 8.67
C TRP A 186 -23.36 15.13 7.75
N LEU A 187 -24.31 14.25 7.44
CA LEU A 187 -24.14 13.17 6.47
C LEU A 187 -24.10 13.67 5.02
N CYS A 188 -24.86 14.73 4.70
CA CYS A 188 -24.88 15.35 3.40
C CYS A 188 -23.58 16.15 3.14
N LEU A 189 -23.09 16.88 4.15
CA LEU A 189 -21.79 17.57 4.12
C LEU A 189 -20.65 16.62 3.80
N ARG A 190 -20.64 15.43 4.39
CA ARG A 190 -19.65 14.38 4.06
C ARG A 190 -19.70 13.98 2.58
N LYS A 191 -20.89 13.84 1.99
CA LYS A 191 -21.06 13.43 0.60
C LYS A 191 -20.61 14.53 -0.38
N SER A 192 -20.84 15.80 -0.06
CA SER A 192 -20.44 16.95 -0.90
C SER A 192 -18.93 17.25 -0.87
N ILE A 193 -18.22 16.81 0.17
CA ILE A 193 -16.76 16.98 0.30
C ILE A 193 -15.99 15.91 -0.48
N PHE A 194 -16.60 14.77 -0.82
CA PHE A 194 -16.00 13.68 -1.58
C PHE A 194 -16.28 13.74 -3.11
N HIS A 195 -16.94 14.80 -3.57
CA HIS A 195 -17.11 15.12 -4.98
C HIS A 195 -16.34 16.41 -5.34
#